data_2e889a2ab4e568feae548634bf8977c4
#
_entry.id   2e889a2ab4e568feae548634bf8977c4
#
_cell.length_a   1.000
_cell.length_b   1.000
_cell.length_c   1.000
_cell.angle_alpha   90.00
_cell.angle_beta   90.00
_cell.angle_gamma   90.00
#
_symmetry.space_group_name_H-M   'P 1'
#
loop_
_entity.id
_entity.type
_entity.pdbx_description
1 polymer ?
#
loop_
_entity_poly.entity_id
_entity_poly.type
_entity_poly.pdbx_seq_one_letter_code
_entity_poly.pdbx_strand_id
1 'polypeptide(L)'
;MDENLNFYFLEMNTRLQVEHPVTEEITGLDLVREQIKIARGEKLSFSQEDLKIQGHAFEVRVYAEDPTNNFLPDIGNLKTYVRPQGPGVRVDDGFEEGMDIPIYYDPMIAKLVTYGKDREEARQ
;
A
#
# COMPACT_ATOMS: atom_id res chain seq x y z
N MET A 1 5.98 24.18 -8.33
CA MET A 1 6.74 25.28 -7.66
C MET A 1 7.31 26.17 -8.73
N ASP A 2 7.25 27.49 -8.56
CA ASP A 2 7.90 28.43 -9.46
C ASP A 2 9.36 28.72 -9.02
N GLU A 3 10.06 29.59 -9.76
CA GLU A 3 11.46 29.96 -9.48
C GLU A 3 11.65 30.67 -8.13
N ASN A 4 10.57 31.22 -7.55
CA ASN A 4 10.58 31.89 -6.26
C ASN A 4 10.16 30.96 -5.11
N LEU A 5 10.07 29.65 -5.35
CA LEU A 5 9.61 28.63 -4.41
C LEU A 5 8.15 28.76 -3.97
N ASN A 6 7.34 29.52 -4.71
CA ASN A 6 5.90 29.52 -4.47
C ASN A 6 5.31 28.18 -4.93
N PHE A 7 4.40 27.63 -4.14
CA PHE A 7 3.68 26.40 -4.49
C PHE A 7 2.22 26.75 -4.85
N TYR A 8 1.68 25.93 -5.72
CA TYR A 8 0.31 26.08 -6.22
C TYR A 8 -0.39 24.73 -6.10
N PHE A 9 -1.70 24.78 -5.77
CA PHE A 9 -2.53 23.58 -5.79
C PHE A 9 -2.62 23.08 -7.24
N LEU A 10 -2.36 21.81 -7.44
CA LEU A 10 -2.45 21.15 -8.76
C LEU A 10 -3.71 20.29 -8.83
N GLU A 11 -3.77 19.25 -7.99
CA GLU A 11 -4.87 18.31 -7.97
C GLU A 11 -4.95 17.60 -6.61
N MET A 12 -6.04 16.89 -6.39
CA MET A 12 -6.19 15.98 -5.26
C MET A 12 -6.64 14.62 -5.75
N ASN A 13 -5.95 13.58 -5.31
CA ASN A 13 -6.35 12.20 -5.55
C ASN A 13 -7.49 11.83 -4.60
N THR A 14 -8.74 12.06 -5.04
CA THR A 14 -9.95 11.81 -4.24
C THR A 14 -10.33 10.32 -4.23
N ARG A 15 -9.40 9.46 -3.91
CA ARG A 15 -9.53 8.01 -3.84
C ARG A 15 -8.62 7.44 -2.78
N LEU A 16 -8.83 6.18 -2.42
CA LEU A 16 -7.88 5.45 -1.59
C LEU A 16 -6.52 5.36 -2.29
N GLN A 17 -5.46 5.66 -1.56
CA GLN A 17 -4.10 5.55 -2.07
C GLN A 17 -3.62 4.10 -2.00
N VAL A 18 -2.70 3.73 -2.90
CA VAL A 18 -2.09 2.38 -2.88
C VAL A 18 -1.43 2.13 -1.53
N GLU A 19 -0.76 3.15 -0.99
CA GLU A 19 -0.01 3.14 0.27
C GLU A 19 -0.84 3.33 1.54
N HIS A 20 -2.18 3.22 1.48
CA HIS A 20 -3.06 3.30 2.66
C HIS A 20 -2.68 2.32 3.80
N PRO A 21 -2.11 1.13 3.53
CA PRO A 21 -1.72 0.23 4.60
C PRO A 21 -0.74 0.82 5.61
N VAL A 22 0.15 1.72 5.19
CA VAL A 22 1.06 2.42 6.12
C VAL A 22 0.27 3.20 7.17
N THR A 23 -0.76 3.94 6.73
CA THR A 23 -1.64 4.67 7.65
C THR A 23 -2.43 3.71 8.54
N GLU A 24 -2.94 2.62 7.99
CA GLU A 24 -3.68 1.61 8.76
C GLU A 24 -2.84 1.00 9.87
N GLU A 25 -1.59 0.61 9.57
CA GLU A 25 -0.69 0.00 10.55
C GLU A 25 -0.33 0.96 11.70
N ILE A 26 -0.06 2.23 11.42
CA ILE A 26 0.36 3.18 12.46
C ILE A 26 -0.80 3.82 13.22
N THR A 27 -2.04 3.69 12.74
CA THR A 27 -3.23 4.27 13.41
C THR A 27 -4.17 3.21 13.99
N GLY A 28 -4.05 1.96 13.54
CA GLY A 28 -4.96 0.88 13.90
C GLY A 28 -6.34 0.99 13.23
N LEU A 29 -6.48 1.79 12.17
CA LEU A 29 -7.71 1.95 11.42
C LEU A 29 -7.75 0.99 10.21
N ASP A 30 -8.96 0.61 9.81
CA ASP A 30 -9.26 -0.04 8.54
C ASP A 30 -9.96 0.99 7.64
N LEU A 31 -9.21 1.63 6.76
CA LEU A 31 -9.71 2.73 5.93
C LEU A 31 -10.74 2.26 4.91
N VAL A 32 -10.60 1.05 4.38
CA VAL A 32 -11.57 0.46 3.45
C VAL A 32 -12.90 0.21 4.15
N ARG A 33 -12.86 -0.34 5.35
CA ARG A 33 -14.05 -0.55 6.17
C ARG A 33 -14.76 0.76 6.51
N GLU A 34 -14.01 1.78 6.87
CA GLU A 34 -14.59 3.11 7.15
C GLU A 34 -15.23 3.72 5.89
N GLN A 35 -14.63 3.58 4.71
CA GLN A 35 -15.26 3.99 3.45
C GLN A 35 -16.60 3.28 3.20
N ILE A 36 -16.67 1.97 3.46
CA ILE A 36 -17.91 1.19 3.32
C ILE A 36 -18.97 1.68 4.30
N LYS A 37 -18.61 1.97 5.56
CA LYS A 37 -19.53 2.53 6.56
C LYS A 37 -20.09 3.88 6.11
N ILE A 38 -19.22 4.79 5.65
CA ILE A 38 -19.64 6.11 5.14
C ILE A 38 -20.59 5.96 3.94
N ALA A 39 -20.30 5.04 3.02
CA ALA A 39 -21.17 4.77 1.87
C ALA A 39 -22.54 4.23 2.28
N ARG A 40 -22.65 3.61 3.46
CA ARG A 40 -23.93 3.20 4.07
C ARG A 40 -24.63 4.31 4.83
N GLY A 41 -24.06 5.54 4.89
CA GLY A 41 -24.60 6.67 5.63
C GLY A 41 -24.26 6.66 7.12
N GLU A 42 -23.34 5.80 7.55
CA GLU A 42 -22.85 5.77 8.92
C GLU A 42 -21.84 6.92 9.16
N LYS A 43 -21.73 7.36 10.39
CA LYS A 43 -20.67 8.31 10.80
C LYS A 43 -19.36 7.58 11.06
N LEU A 44 -18.25 8.31 10.98
CA LEU A 44 -16.95 7.79 11.45
C LEU A 44 -17.06 7.36 12.92
N SER A 45 -16.42 6.26 13.26
CA SER A 45 -16.42 5.69 14.62
C SER A 45 -15.40 6.35 15.55
N PHE A 46 -14.65 7.33 15.06
CA PHE A 46 -13.58 8.04 15.76
C PHE A 46 -13.57 9.53 15.39
N SER A 47 -12.94 10.33 16.22
CA SER A 47 -12.66 11.75 15.98
C SER A 47 -11.17 11.96 15.65
N GLN A 48 -10.80 13.18 15.26
CA GLN A 48 -9.39 13.52 14.99
C GLN A 48 -8.52 13.37 16.25
N GLU A 49 -9.05 13.66 17.42
CA GLU A 49 -8.36 13.61 18.70
C GLU A 49 -8.07 12.17 19.17
N ASP A 50 -8.81 11.20 18.65
CA ASP A 50 -8.61 9.79 18.95
C ASP A 50 -7.41 9.21 18.21
N LEU A 51 -6.99 9.88 17.12
CA LEU A 51 -5.94 9.39 16.25
C LEU A 51 -4.55 9.67 16.83
N LYS A 52 -3.79 8.60 17.01
CA LYS A 52 -2.40 8.66 17.45
C LYS A 52 -1.53 7.81 16.54
N ILE A 53 -0.43 8.38 16.09
CA ILE A 53 0.58 7.61 15.36
C ILE A 53 1.33 6.73 16.36
N GLN A 54 1.30 5.42 16.13
CA GLN A 54 1.99 4.43 16.94
C GLN A 54 2.94 3.62 16.06
N GLY A 55 4.21 3.53 16.48
CA GLY A 55 5.21 2.80 15.72
C GLY A 55 5.58 3.43 14.39
N HIS A 56 6.03 2.58 13.48
CA HIS A 56 6.45 2.95 12.13
C HIS A 56 6.11 1.82 11.16
N ALA A 57 5.76 2.16 9.93
CA ALA A 57 5.50 1.17 8.89
C ALA A 57 6.21 1.55 7.59
N PHE A 58 6.55 0.52 6.81
CA PHE A 58 6.97 0.64 5.42
C PHE A 58 6.01 -0.12 4.53
N GLU A 59 5.84 0.36 3.33
CA GLU A 59 5.21 -0.39 2.24
C GLU A 59 6.15 -0.43 1.04
N VAL A 60 6.27 -1.60 0.45
CA VAL A 60 6.98 -1.84 -0.80
C VAL A 60 6.02 -2.47 -1.78
N ARG A 61 5.95 -1.92 -2.99
CA ARG A 61 5.19 -2.49 -4.10
C ARG A 61 6.07 -3.48 -4.84
N VAL A 62 5.59 -4.70 -5.03
CA VAL A 62 6.26 -5.75 -5.78
C VAL A 62 5.65 -5.81 -7.17
N TYR A 63 6.46 -5.56 -8.18
CA TYR A 63 6.05 -5.51 -9.58
C TYR A 63 6.66 -6.63 -10.41
N ALA A 64 5.90 -7.14 -11.38
CA ALA A 64 6.42 -7.98 -12.45
C ALA A 64 7.01 -7.10 -13.55
N GLU A 65 8.25 -6.68 -13.36
CA GLU A 65 8.99 -5.80 -14.27
C GLU A 65 10.40 -6.38 -14.51
N ASP A 66 10.90 -6.23 -15.73
CA ASP A 66 12.25 -6.64 -16.10
C ASP A 66 13.23 -5.46 -15.96
N PRO A 67 14.09 -5.43 -14.93
CA PRO A 67 15.06 -4.36 -14.73
C PRO A 67 16.14 -4.30 -15.81
N THR A 68 16.35 -5.40 -16.53
CA THR A 68 17.33 -5.44 -17.64
C THR A 68 16.77 -4.87 -18.93
N ASN A 69 15.45 -4.70 -19.01
CA ASN A 69 14.71 -4.17 -20.14
C ASN A 69 13.94 -2.90 -19.77
N ASN A 70 14.62 -1.95 -19.13
CA ASN A 70 14.05 -0.64 -18.73
C ASN A 70 12.78 -0.73 -17.89
N PHE A 71 12.67 -1.75 -17.02
CA PHE A 71 11.51 -1.99 -16.17
C PHE A 71 10.19 -2.12 -16.94
N LEU A 72 10.24 -2.62 -18.17
CA LEU A 72 9.02 -2.98 -18.88
C LEU A 72 8.28 -4.12 -18.15
N PRO A 73 6.94 -4.11 -18.19
CA PRO A 73 6.16 -5.20 -17.62
C PRO A 73 6.61 -6.55 -18.15
N ASP A 74 6.90 -7.48 -17.23
CA ASP A 74 7.26 -8.85 -17.53
C ASP A 74 6.05 -9.75 -17.28
N ILE A 75 5.42 -10.16 -18.36
CA ILE A 75 4.23 -11.02 -18.33
C ILE A 75 4.64 -12.49 -18.31
N GLY A 76 3.83 -13.32 -17.70
CA GLY A 76 4.08 -14.76 -17.68
C GLY A 76 3.45 -15.44 -16.48
N ASN A 77 3.84 -16.67 -16.25
CA ASN A 77 3.32 -17.49 -15.16
C ASN A 77 4.13 -17.29 -13.88
N LEU A 78 3.45 -17.00 -12.77
CA LEU A 78 4.03 -16.88 -11.44
C LEU A 78 4.31 -18.28 -10.85
N LYS A 79 5.42 -18.89 -11.29
CA LYS A 79 5.74 -20.31 -11.02
C LYS A 79 5.94 -20.62 -9.55
N THR A 80 6.46 -19.66 -8.78
CA THR A 80 6.67 -19.79 -7.34
C THR A 80 6.30 -18.48 -6.66
N TYR A 81 5.41 -18.57 -5.69
CA TYR A 81 4.99 -17.42 -4.92
C TYR A 81 4.81 -17.77 -3.44
N VAL A 82 5.76 -17.34 -2.63
CA VAL A 82 5.76 -17.58 -1.18
C VAL A 82 5.61 -16.24 -0.45
N ARG A 83 4.48 -16.07 0.23
CA ARG A 83 4.22 -14.87 1.04
C ARG A 83 5.11 -14.90 2.29
N PRO A 84 5.89 -13.82 2.56
CA PRO A 84 6.54 -13.68 3.85
C PRO A 84 5.50 -13.58 4.95
N GLN A 85 5.80 -14.16 6.11
CA GLN A 85 4.90 -14.21 7.26
C GLN A 85 5.69 -13.94 8.54
N GLY A 86 5.05 -13.34 9.52
CA GLY A 86 5.63 -13.08 10.83
C GLY A 86 4.98 -11.90 11.52
N PRO A 87 5.34 -11.65 12.79
CA PRO A 87 4.88 -10.46 13.50
C PRO A 87 5.26 -9.19 12.74
N GLY A 88 4.32 -8.25 12.60
CA GLY A 88 4.56 -7.01 11.89
C GLY A 88 4.73 -7.13 10.37
N VAL A 89 4.37 -8.28 9.77
CA VAL A 89 4.42 -8.50 8.32
C VAL A 89 2.99 -8.68 7.79
N ARG A 90 2.62 -7.84 6.81
CA ARG A 90 1.35 -7.92 6.08
C ARG A 90 1.64 -7.96 4.57
N VAL A 91 0.92 -8.79 3.87
CA VAL A 91 0.97 -8.87 2.39
C VAL A 91 -0.44 -8.69 1.84
N ASP A 92 -0.62 -7.64 1.04
CA ASP A 92 -1.85 -7.40 0.28
C ASP A 92 -1.54 -7.74 -1.18
N ASP A 93 -2.10 -8.83 -1.69
CA ASP A 93 -1.84 -9.32 -3.04
C ASP A 93 -3.11 -9.65 -3.81
N GLY A 94 -2.98 -9.72 -5.13
CA GLY A 94 -4.05 -10.12 -6.03
C GLY A 94 -3.70 -11.36 -6.86
N PHE A 95 -2.55 -11.98 -6.58
CA PHE A 95 -2.05 -13.14 -7.31
C PHE A 95 -1.74 -14.30 -6.39
N GLU A 96 -1.79 -15.51 -6.96
CA GLU A 96 -1.41 -16.76 -6.32
C GLU A 96 -0.39 -17.50 -7.20
N GLU A 97 0.32 -18.44 -6.58
CA GLU A 97 1.22 -19.31 -7.32
C GLU A 97 0.49 -20.04 -8.45
N GLY A 98 1.11 -20.07 -9.61
CA GLY A 98 0.54 -20.66 -10.83
C GLY A 98 -0.32 -19.75 -11.67
N MET A 99 -0.69 -18.54 -11.19
CA MET A 99 -1.44 -17.57 -11.98
C MET A 99 -0.58 -16.90 -13.06
N ASP A 100 -1.22 -16.53 -14.17
CA ASP A 100 -0.59 -15.74 -15.22
C ASP A 100 -0.76 -14.24 -14.92
N ILE A 101 0.31 -13.47 -15.11
CA ILE A 101 0.31 -12.01 -15.00
C ILE A 101 -0.05 -11.45 -16.38
N PRO A 102 -1.23 -10.79 -16.51
CA PRO A 102 -1.72 -10.32 -17.79
C PRO A 102 -1.15 -8.94 -18.16
N ILE A 103 -1.17 -8.63 -19.46
CA ILE A 103 -0.74 -7.33 -19.99
C ILE A 103 -1.79 -6.21 -19.80
N TYR A 104 -3.01 -6.56 -19.39
CA TYR A 104 -4.16 -5.64 -19.43
C TYR A 104 -4.32 -4.77 -18.21
N TYR A 105 -3.57 -5.08 -17.15
CA TYR A 105 -3.63 -4.40 -15.85
C TYR A 105 -2.24 -3.99 -15.39
N ASP A 106 -2.19 -3.29 -14.28
CA ASP A 106 -0.95 -2.94 -13.58
C ASP A 106 -0.15 -4.22 -13.26
N PRO A 107 1.18 -4.26 -13.53
CA PRO A 107 2.02 -5.41 -13.24
C PRO A 107 2.30 -5.60 -11.76
N MET A 108 1.68 -4.85 -10.87
CA MET A 108 1.84 -4.99 -9.42
C MET A 108 1.28 -6.33 -8.94
N ILE A 109 2.15 -7.15 -8.37
CA ILE A 109 1.80 -8.47 -7.83
C ILE A 109 1.25 -8.34 -6.42
N ALA A 110 1.95 -7.58 -5.59
CA ALA A 110 1.67 -7.46 -4.17
C ALA A 110 2.18 -6.15 -3.58
N LYS A 111 1.67 -5.83 -2.40
CA LYS A 111 2.25 -4.86 -1.47
C LYS A 111 2.77 -5.63 -0.26
N LEU A 112 4.05 -5.46 0.05
CA LEU A 112 4.64 -5.92 1.29
C LEU A 112 4.64 -4.77 2.27
N VAL A 113 4.02 -4.95 3.41
CA VAL A 113 3.93 -3.96 4.48
C VAL A 113 4.60 -4.51 5.72
N THR A 114 5.47 -3.71 6.33
CA THR A 114 6.12 -4.06 7.59
C THR A 114 5.82 -3.00 8.66
N TYR A 115 5.65 -3.45 9.89
CA TYR A 115 5.37 -2.61 11.06
C TYR A 115 6.32 -2.93 12.21
N GLY A 116 6.77 -1.92 12.92
CA GLY A 116 7.57 -2.05 14.13
C GLY A 116 7.31 -0.89 15.09
N LYS A 117 7.81 -1.02 16.32
CA LYS A 117 7.71 0.05 17.34
C LYS A 117 8.40 1.35 16.93
N ASP A 118 9.42 1.23 16.06
CA ASP A 118 10.18 2.34 15.50
C ASP A 118 10.61 2.02 14.06
N ARG A 119 11.26 2.99 13.41
CA ARG A 119 11.69 2.87 12.02
C ARG A 119 12.69 1.73 11.79
N GLU A 120 13.56 1.47 12.76
CA GLU A 120 14.59 0.44 12.61
C GLU A 120 13.98 -0.97 12.69
N GLU A 121 13.08 -1.19 13.64
CA GLU A 121 12.36 -2.47 13.76
C GLU A 121 11.47 -2.73 12.55
N ALA A 122 10.76 -1.71 12.06
CA ALA A 122 9.91 -1.86 10.86
C ALA A 122 10.74 -2.17 9.59
N ARG A 123 12.02 -1.80 9.54
CA ARG A 123 12.92 -2.01 8.41
C ARG A 123 13.55 -3.41 8.39
N GLN A 124 13.74 -4.04 9.53
CA GLN A 124 14.40 -5.36 9.67
C GLN A 124 13.54 -6.52 9.20
#